data_9ffd08c44f17dd80759e662f8b54492f
#
_entry.id   9ffd08c44f17dd80759e662f8b54492f
#
_cell.length_a   1.000
_cell.length_b   1.000
_cell.length_c   1.000
_cell.angle_alpha   90.00
_cell.angle_beta   90.00
_cell.angle_gamma   90.00
#
_symmetry.space_group_name_H-M   'P 1'
#
loop_
_entity.id
_entity.type
_entity.pdbx_description
1 polymer ?
#
loop_
_entity_poly.entity_id
_entity_poly.type
_entity_poly.pdbx_seq_one_letter_code
_entity_poly.pdbx_strand_id
1 'polypeptide(L)'
;MQIKLMRKKIFMLIAVFLLVTGQTIAIKKVERNNAQTQGEMESLQTWKAGRQISQETINRYGWEKCFVSMTINDSIFKRIYGHSFKRNCTVPRSQLRYLKVLHYTIDGKIQLGEIICNKTIANDLLDIFRNLYNAKYPIERMILIDEFDANDLRSMEANNTACFNFRPMTGAKKLSNHALGKAIDINPLYNPYVKHTANGTIIKPLAGKPYIHREKSFNYKIDHNDLCYKEFIKHGFQWGGAWKSLKDYQHFEKN
;
A
#
# COMPACT_ATOMS: atom_id res chain seq x y z
N MET A 1 -57.16 -28.03 32.98
CA MET A 1 -57.26 -27.67 31.54
C MET A 1 -56.69 -26.26 31.26
N GLN A 2 -56.98 -25.26 32.06
CA GLN A 2 -56.50 -23.86 31.85
C GLN A 2 -54.99 -23.66 31.90
N ILE A 3 -54.24 -24.33 32.78
CA ILE A 3 -52.78 -24.18 32.92
C ILE A 3 -52.01 -24.67 31.64
N LYS A 4 -52.53 -25.73 31.00
CA LYS A 4 -51.93 -26.27 29.77
C LYS A 4 -52.13 -25.33 28.57
N LEU A 5 -53.26 -24.62 28.54
CA LEU A 5 -53.59 -23.63 27.49
C LEU A 5 -52.76 -22.36 27.66
N MET A 6 -52.53 -21.92 28.89
CA MET A 6 -51.71 -20.75 29.23
C MET A 6 -50.21 -20.99 28.86
N ARG A 7 -49.68 -22.19 29.16
CA ARG A 7 -48.31 -22.57 28.77
C ARG A 7 -48.13 -22.60 27.25
N LYS A 8 -49.11 -23.10 26.48
CA LYS A 8 -49.05 -23.06 24.98
C LYS A 8 -49.05 -21.63 24.45
N LYS A 9 -49.86 -20.72 25.01
CA LYS A 9 -49.90 -19.31 24.62
C LYS A 9 -48.56 -18.59 24.90
N ILE A 10 -47.96 -18.83 26.07
CA ILE A 10 -46.65 -18.25 26.44
C ILE A 10 -45.54 -18.78 25.50
N PHE A 11 -45.52 -20.08 25.20
CA PHE A 11 -44.54 -20.66 24.26
C PHE A 11 -44.69 -20.09 22.85
N MET A 12 -45.92 -19.87 22.39
CA MET A 12 -46.19 -19.28 21.07
C MET A 12 -45.79 -17.80 21.00
N LEU A 13 -45.98 -17.03 22.08
CA LEU A 13 -45.55 -15.63 22.17
C LEU A 13 -44.00 -15.50 22.17
N ILE A 14 -43.30 -16.38 22.89
CA ILE A 14 -41.83 -16.42 22.91
C ILE A 14 -41.28 -16.80 21.52
N ALA A 15 -41.89 -17.77 20.85
CA ALA A 15 -41.48 -18.18 19.51
C ALA A 15 -41.69 -17.06 18.49
N VAL A 16 -42.81 -16.34 18.56
CA VAL A 16 -43.06 -15.18 17.67
C VAL A 16 -42.09 -14.04 17.98
N PHE A 17 -41.79 -13.76 19.25
CA PHE A 17 -40.82 -12.72 19.64
C PHE A 17 -39.41 -13.05 19.14
N LEU A 18 -38.95 -14.30 19.23
CA LEU A 18 -37.66 -14.77 18.72
C LEU A 18 -37.58 -14.69 17.19
N LEU A 19 -38.66 -15.00 16.47
CA LEU A 19 -38.75 -14.87 15.01
C LEU A 19 -38.68 -13.40 14.58
N VAL A 20 -39.40 -12.49 15.23
CA VAL A 20 -39.38 -11.06 14.89
C VAL A 20 -38.01 -10.43 15.19
N THR A 21 -37.40 -10.77 16.33
CA THR A 21 -36.04 -10.28 16.64
C THR A 21 -34.98 -10.83 15.69
N GLY A 22 -35.08 -12.11 15.31
CA GLY A 22 -34.20 -12.73 14.31
C GLY A 22 -34.30 -12.07 12.93
N GLN A 23 -35.53 -11.78 12.48
CA GLN A 23 -35.77 -11.06 11.21
C GLN A 23 -35.23 -9.62 11.26
N THR A 24 -35.44 -8.90 12.36
CA THR A 24 -34.94 -7.53 12.53
C THR A 24 -33.40 -7.49 12.52
N ILE A 25 -32.73 -8.47 13.15
CA ILE A 25 -31.26 -8.59 13.13
C ILE A 25 -30.76 -8.90 11.70
N ALA A 26 -31.42 -9.79 10.99
CA ALA A 26 -31.08 -10.14 9.61
C ALA A 26 -31.22 -8.93 8.66
N ILE A 27 -32.32 -8.18 8.76
CA ILE A 27 -32.56 -6.97 7.96
C ILE A 27 -31.45 -5.93 8.23
N LYS A 28 -31.15 -5.62 9.49
CA LYS A 28 -30.09 -4.67 9.85
C LYS A 28 -28.71 -5.10 9.35
N LYS A 29 -28.43 -6.41 9.32
CA LYS A 29 -27.18 -6.94 8.77
C LYS A 29 -27.09 -6.74 7.26
N VAL A 30 -28.18 -6.98 6.52
CA VAL A 30 -28.26 -6.76 5.07
C VAL A 30 -28.09 -5.28 4.73
N GLU A 31 -28.78 -4.39 5.45
CA GLU A 31 -28.65 -2.93 5.25
C GLU A 31 -27.21 -2.45 5.49
N ARG A 32 -26.57 -2.93 6.56
CA ARG A 32 -25.16 -2.60 6.87
C ARG A 32 -24.23 -3.08 5.78
N ASN A 33 -24.41 -4.31 5.28
CA ASN A 33 -23.58 -4.86 4.21
C ASN A 33 -23.76 -4.05 2.91
N ASN A 34 -24.99 -3.65 2.58
CA ASN A 34 -25.27 -2.84 1.40
C ASN A 34 -24.62 -1.45 1.50
N ALA A 35 -24.72 -0.79 2.66
CA ALA A 35 -24.10 0.50 2.90
C ALA A 35 -22.56 0.41 2.84
N GLN A 36 -21.97 -0.66 3.39
CA GLN A 36 -20.53 -0.92 3.28
C GLN A 36 -20.11 -1.10 1.83
N THR A 37 -20.79 -1.97 1.08
CA THR A 37 -20.49 -2.24 -0.35
C THR A 37 -20.60 -0.97 -1.19
N GLN A 38 -21.59 -0.12 -0.91
CA GLN A 38 -21.76 1.16 -1.61
C GLN A 38 -20.59 2.12 -1.30
N GLY A 39 -20.18 2.25 -0.04
CA GLY A 39 -19.03 3.07 0.36
C GLY A 39 -17.69 2.56 -0.21
N GLU A 40 -17.52 1.24 -0.29
CA GLU A 40 -16.36 0.64 -0.96
C GLU A 40 -16.37 0.92 -2.47
N MET A 41 -17.53 0.82 -3.13
CA MET A 41 -17.68 1.12 -4.56
C MET A 41 -17.36 2.59 -4.87
N GLU A 42 -17.84 3.52 -4.05
CA GLU A 42 -17.47 4.94 -4.14
C GLU A 42 -15.96 5.13 -3.99
N SER A 43 -15.34 4.43 -3.03
CA SER A 43 -13.90 4.48 -2.79
C SER A 43 -13.10 3.97 -4.00
N LEU A 44 -13.57 2.92 -4.69
CA LEU A 44 -12.98 2.42 -5.94
C LEU A 44 -13.14 3.41 -7.09
N GLN A 45 -14.32 3.99 -7.27
CA GLN A 45 -14.60 4.95 -8.34
C GLN A 45 -13.75 6.22 -8.20
N THR A 46 -13.64 6.77 -6.98
CA THR A 46 -12.85 7.96 -6.68
C THR A 46 -11.39 7.65 -6.37
N TRP A 47 -11.04 6.38 -6.18
CA TRP A 47 -9.73 5.85 -5.81
C TRP A 47 -9.18 6.47 -4.51
N LYS A 48 -9.87 6.21 -3.42
CA LYS A 48 -9.42 6.65 -2.08
C LYS A 48 -8.33 5.71 -1.55
N ALA A 49 -7.07 5.96 -1.90
CA ALA A 49 -5.93 5.13 -1.45
C ALA A 49 -5.88 4.98 0.08
N GLY A 50 -5.40 3.82 0.56
CA GLY A 50 -5.42 3.43 1.97
C GLY A 50 -6.77 2.89 2.48
N ARG A 51 -7.84 2.93 1.66
CA ARG A 51 -9.14 2.34 2.03
C ARG A 51 -9.13 0.83 1.83
N GLN A 52 -9.68 0.13 2.81
CA GLN A 52 -9.92 -1.32 2.71
C GLN A 52 -11.13 -1.60 1.83
N ILE A 53 -10.99 -2.62 0.99
CA ILE A 53 -12.02 -3.03 0.02
C ILE A 53 -12.20 -4.55 0.11
N SER A 54 -13.45 -5.01 0.05
CA SER A 54 -13.75 -6.43 -0.01
C SER A 54 -13.49 -7.01 -1.41
N GLN A 55 -13.15 -8.30 -1.46
CA GLN A 55 -13.01 -9.02 -2.74
C GLN A 55 -14.31 -9.01 -3.54
N GLU A 56 -15.47 -9.04 -2.88
CA GLU A 56 -16.77 -8.96 -3.52
C GLU A 56 -16.94 -7.64 -4.29
N THR A 57 -16.60 -6.52 -3.67
CA THR A 57 -16.69 -5.20 -4.30
C THR A 57 -15.71 -5.07 -5.47
N ILE A 58 -14.48 -5.61 -5.35
CA ILE A 58 -13.50 -5.65 -6.45
C ILE A 58 -14.07 -6.43 -7.64
N ASN A 59 -14.66 -7.60 -7.40
CA ASN A 59 -15.24 -8.43 -8.45
C ASN A 59 -16.37 -7.70 -9.19
N ARG A 60 -17.19 -6.92 -8.48
CA ARG A 60 -18.26 -6.08 -9.09
C ARG A 60 -17.71 -4.89 -9.87
N TYR A 61 -16.64 -4.26 -9.38
CA TYR A 61 -16.01 -3.10 -10.03
C TYR A 61 -15.24 -3.48 -11.29
N GLY A 62 -14.62 -4.64 -11.30
CA GLY A 62 -13.73 -5.15 -12.35
C GLY A 62 -12.27 -5.06 -11.91
N TRP A 63 -11.66 -6.21 -11.73
CA TRP A 63 -10.29 -6.35 -11.24
C TRP A 63 -9.25 -5.61 -12.12
N GLU A 64 -9.42 -5.66 -13.44
CA GLU A 64 -8.52 -5.01 -14.41
C GLU A 64 -8.46 -3.50 -14.23
N LYS A 65 -9.54 -2.88 -13.74
CA LYS A 65 -9.63 -1.44 -13.47
C LYS A 65 -8.85 -1.04 -12.21
N CYS A 66 -8.39 -2.02 -11.43
CA CYS A 66 -7.65 -1.79 -10.20
C CYS A 66 -6.14 -1.75 -10.39
N PHE A 67 -5.63 -2.05 -11.60
CA PHE A 67 -4.20 -2.01 -11.95
C PHE A 67 -4.01 -1.21 -13.22
N VAL A 68 -3.98 0.10 -13.10
CA VAL A 68 -3.92 1.00 -14.24
C VAL A 68 -2.84 2.07 -14.08
N SER A 69 -2.24 2.43 -15.21
CA SER A 69 -1.30 3.55 -15.33
C SER A 69 -1.99 4.71 -16.03
N MET A 70 -1.93 5.88 -15.42
CA MET A 70 -2.57 7.10 -15.92
C MET A 70 -1.56 8.24 -16.03
N THR A 71 -1.79 9.17 -16.95
CA THR A 71 -1.10 10.45 -16.94
C THR A 71 -1.47 11.26 -15.70
N ILE A 72 -0.54 12.09 -15.23
CA ILE A 72 -0.82 13.01 -14.11
C ILE A 72 -1.78 14.10 -14.60
N ASN A 73 -3.06 14.00 -14.24
CA ASN A 73 -4.07 15.03 -14.51
C ASN A 73 -3.97 16.19 -13.50
N ASP A 74 -4.77 17.26 -13.67
CA ASP A 74 -4.68 18.43 -12.81
C ASP A 74 -5.08 18.15 -11.36
N SER A 75 -6.02 17.24 -11.13
CA SER A 75 -6.42 16.84 -9.78
C SER A 75 -5.27 16.16 -9.03
N ILE A 76 -4.59 15.20 -9.67
CA ILE A 76 -3.42 14.53 -9.10
C ILE A 76 -2.27 15.52 -8.95
N PHE A 77 -2.04 16.38 -9.98
CA PHE A 77 -0.97 17.37 -9.94
C PHE A 77 -1.13 18.35 -8.79
N LYS A 78 -2.35 18.80 -8.50
CA LYS A 78 -2.66 19.66 -7.36
C LYS A 78 -2.30 19.04 -6.01
N ARG A 79 -2.42 17.69 -5.88
CA ARG A 79 -2.04 16.97 -4.64
C ARG A 79 -0.53 16.97 -4.41
N ILE A 80 0.28 16.91 -5.47
CA ILE A 80 1.73 16.71 -5.38
C ILE A 80 2.55 17.97 -5.56
N TYR A 81 1.98 19.03 -6.17
CA TYR A 81 2.70 20.27 -6.46
C TYR A 81 3.04 21.03 -5.19
N GLY A 82 4.31 21.37 -5.04
CA GLY A 82 4.86 21.98 -3.82
C GLY A 82 5.32 20.98 -2.75
N HIS A 83 4.96 19.71 -2.88
CA HIS A 83 5.34 18.60 -2.01
C HIS A 83 6.37 17.68 -2.69
N SER A 84 5.98 16.49 -3.15
CA SER A 84 6.89 15.61 -3.88
C SER A 84 7.31 16.18 -5.24
N PHE A 85 6.41 16.86 -5.95
CA PHE A 85 6.72 17.62 -7.14
C PHE A 85 7.05 19.07 -6.75
N LYS A 86 8.27 19.33 -6.30
CA LYS A 86 8.71 20.64 -5.83
C LYS A 86 8.66 21.70 -6.94
N ARG A 87 8.56 22.98 -6.57
CA ARG A 87 8.50 24.12 -7.52
C ARG A 87 9.69 24.15 -8.49
N ASN A 88 10.85 23.68 -8.05
CA ASN A 88 12.07 23.57 -8.85
C ASN A 88 12.28 22.18 -9.45
N CYS A 89 11.23 21.35 -9.54
CA CYS A 89 11.32 20.01 -10.12
C CYS A 89 11.68 20.12 -11.61
N THR A 90 12.74 19.43 -12.01
CA THR A 90 13.23 19.40 -13.38
C THR A 90 12.69 18.21 -14.19
N VAL A 91 11.96 17.29 -13.54
CA VAL A 91 11.30 16.17 -14.22
C VAL A 91 9.99 16.67 -14.84
N PRO A 92 9.80 16.60 -16.16
CA PRO A 92 8.54 17.00 -16.76
C PRO A 92 7.38 16.15 -16.25
N ARG A 93 6.23 16.80 -15.96
CA ARG A 93 5.00 16.11 -15.56
C ARG A 93 4.61 14.97 -16.51
N SER A 94 4.84 15.14 -17.82
CA SER A 94 4.58 14.16 -18.88
C SER A 94 5.43 12.89 -18.78
N GLN A 95 6.55 12.92 -18.04
CA GLN A 95 7.39 11.76 -17.77
C GLN A 95 6.89 10.91 -16.59
N LEU A 96 5.94 11.44 -15.82
CA LEU A 96 5.37 10.74 -14.66
C LEU A 96 4.06 10.05 -15.00
N ARG A 97 3.78 8.99 -14.25
CA ARG A 97 2.51 8.23 -14.27
C ARG A 97 1.99 8.06 -12.87
N TYR A 98 0.69 8.13 -12.74
CA TYR A 98 -0.03 7.75 -11.53
C TYR A 98 -0.53 6.32 -11.70
N LEU A 99 -0.14 5.44 -10.80
CA LEU A 99 -0.57 4.05 -10.79
C LEU A 99 -1.64 3.86 -9.72
N LYS A 100 -2.70 3.17 -10.09
CA LYS A 100 -3.66 2.55 -9.18
C LYS A 100 -3.30 1.09 -9.05
N VAL A 101 -3.22 0.57 -7.83
CA VAL A 101 -2.91 -0.83 -7.55
C VAL A 101 -3.72 -1.32 -6.35
N LEU A 102 -3.88 -2.63 -6.23
CA LEU A 102 -4.33 -3.28 -5.00
C LEU A 102 -3.15 -3.92 -4.30
N HIS A 103 -3.19 -3.96 -3.00
CA HIS A 103 -2.23 -4.72 -2.20
C HIS A 103 -2.91 -5.36 -0.99
N TYR A 104 -2.31 -6.43 -0.49
CA TYR A 104 -2.66 -6.98 0.81
C TYR A 104 -1.86 -6.28 1.89
N THR A 105 -2.52 -5.89 2.97
CA THR A 105 -1.85 -5.38 4.17
C THR A 105 -1.25 -6.54 4.98
N ILE A 106 -0.44 -6.22 5.99
CA ILE A 106 0.18 -7.24 6.85
C ILE A 106 -0.83 -8.04 7.67
N ASP A 107 -2.04 -7.51 7.87
CA ASP A 107 -3.17 -8.20 8.52
C ASP A 107 -4.09 -8.92 7.50
N GLY A 108 -3.65 -9.06 6.25
CA GLY A 108 -4.32 -9.82 5.19
C GLY A 108 -5.55 -9.16 4.59
N LYS A 109 -5.75 -7.86 4.80
CA LYS A 109 -6.84 -7.11 4.18
C LYS A 109 -6.41 -6.50 2.86
N ILE A 110 -7.35 -6.31 1.94
CA ILE A 110 -7.08 -5.67 0.66
C ILE A 110 -7.25 -4.16 0.80
N GLN A 111 -6.28 -3.40 0.31
CA GLN A 111 -6.32 -1.94 0.26
C GLN A 111 -6.10 -1.40 -1.16
N LEU A 112 -6.67 -0.21 -1.40
CA LEU A 112 -6.36 0.61 -2.56
C LEU A 112 -5.00 1.27 -2.35
N GLY A 113 -4.06 1.02 -3.27
CA GLY A 113 -2.75 1.64 -3.30
C GLY A 113 -2.61 2.65 -4.43
N GLU A 114 -1.73 3.63 -4.27
CA GLU A 114 -1.38 4.60 -5.29
C GLU A 114 0.12 4.89 -5.29
N ILE A 115 0.69 5.06 -6.49
CA ILE A 115 2.11 5.38 -6.69
C ILE A 115 2.25 6.39 -7.82
N ILE A 116 3.21 7.30 -7.68
CA ILE A 116 3.72 8.09 -8.81
C ILE A 116 5.11 7.59 -9.15
N CYS A 117 5.33 7.25 -10.42
CA CYS A 117 6.61 6.79 -10.93
C CYS A 117 6.93 7.37 -12.31
N ASN A 118 8.14 7.15 -12.80
CA ASN A 118 8.49 7.47 -14.18
C ASN A 118 7.73 6.56 -15.16
N LYS A 119 7.35 7.11 -16.30
CA LYS A 119 6.64 6.34 -17.34
C LYS A 119 7.43 5.13 -17.86
N THR A 120 8.78 5.15 -17.75
CA THR A 120 9.66 4.08 -18.23
C THR A 120 9.56 2.81 -17.40
N ILE A 121 9.15 2.91 -16.13
CA ILE A 121 9.01 1.76 -15.21
C ILE A 121 7.55 1.47 -14.85
N ALA A 122 6.60 2.24 -15.37
CA ALA A 122 5.20 2.17 -14.95
C ALA A 122 4.56 0.80 -15.22
N ASN A 123 4.81 0.22 -16.39
CA ASN A 123 4.27 -1.10 -16.75
C ASN A 123 4.93 -2.22 -15.93
N ASP A 124 6.25 -2.14 -15.72
CA ASP A 124 6.96 -3.11 -14.87
C ASP A 124 6.37 -3.11 -13.45
N LEU A 125 6.15 -1.93 -12.86
CA LEU A 125 5.55 -1.82 -11.53
C LEU A 125 4.11 -2.39 -11.49
N LEU A 126 3.30 -2.15 -12.52
CA LEU A 126 1.96 -2.73 -12.59
C LEU A 126 2.01 -4.27 -12.61
N ASP A 127 2.92 -4.85 -13.39
CA ASP A 127 3.05 -6.30 -13.49
C ASP A 127 3.59 -6.90 -12.18
N ILE A 128 4.58 -6.26 -11.56
CA ILE A 128 5.10 -6.63 -10.24
C ILE A 128 3.97 -6.61 -9.20
N PHE A 129 3.22 -5.51 -9.10
CA PHE A 129 2.15 -5.40 -8.09
C PHE A 129 0.99 -6.34 -8.34
N ARG A 130 0.65 -6.68 -9.60
CA ARG A 130 -0.31 -7.75 -9.91
C ARG A 130 0.17 -9.10 -9.38
N ASN A 131 1.44 -9.44 -9.61
CA ASN A 131 2.02 -10.70 -9.17
C ASN A 131 2.08 -10.78 -7.63
N LEU A 132 2.49 -9.70 -6.97
CA LEU A 132 2.51 -9.59 -5.51
C LEU A 132 1.09 -9.70 -4.92
N TYR A 133 0.10 -9.03 -5.53
CA TYR A 133 -1.30 -9.12 -5.12
C TYR A 133 -1.83 -10.55 -5.26
N ASN A 134 -1.61 -11.21 -6.41
CA ASN A 134 -2.04 -12.58 -6.65
C ASN A 134 -1.43 -13.58 -5.65
N ALA A 135 -0.20 -13.34 -5.23
CA ALA A 135 0.50 -14.11 -4.21
C ALA A 135 0.12 -13.71 -2.77
N LYS A 136 -0.76 -12.72 -2.59
CA LYS A 136 -1.12 -12.12 -1.29
C LYS A 136 0.11 -11.62 -0.52
N TYR A 137 1.12 -11.13 -1.24
CA TYR A 137 2.33 -10.58 -0.62
C TYR A 137 1.98 -9.33 0.19
N PRO A 138 2.40 -9.25 1.47
CA PRO A 138 1.99 -8.17 2.35
C PRO A 138 2.80 -6.90 2.09
N ILE A 139 2.09 -5.81 1.80
CA ILE A 139 2.59 -4.44 1.77
C ILE A 139 1.70 -3.62 2.70
N GLU A 140 2.28 -3.07 3.78
CA GLU A 140 1.47 -2.48 4.83
C GLU A 140 0.70 -1.25 4.37
N ARG A 141 1.37 -0.36 3.63
CA ARG A 141 0.80 0.91 3.16
C ARG A 141 1.37 1.28 1.81
N MET A 142 0.54 1.88 0.97
CA MET A 142 0.94 2.36 -0.36
C MET A 142 0.09 3.58 -0.74
N ILE A 143 0.45 4.73 -0.19
CA ILE A 143 -0.17 6.03 -0.48
C ILE A 143 0.91 7.02 -0.91
N LEU A 144 0.51 8.15 -1.54
CA LEU A 144 1.50 9.13 -1.96
C LEU A 144 2.30 9.68 -0.77
N ILE A 145 3.59 9.89 -0.98
CA ILE A 145 4.48 10.46 0.04
C ILE A 145 4.05 11.87 0.44
N ASP A 146 3.25 12.51 -0.40
CA ASP A 146 2.65 13.83 -0.19
C ASP A 146 1.73 13.87 1.03
N GLU A 147 1.11 12.75 1.41
CA GLU A 147 0.33 12.59 2.66
C GLU A 147 1.23 12.66 3.92
N PHE A 148 2.55 12.62 3.73
CA PHE A 148 3.60 12.82 4.76
C PHE A 148 4.40 14.10 4.54
N ASP A 149 3.83 15.12 3.83
CA ASP A 149 4.50 16.37 3.44
C ASP A 149 5.78 16.13 2.62
N ALA A 150 5.81 15.08 1.81
CA ALA A 150 6.98 14.61 1.06
C ALA A 150 8.23 14.37 1.94
N ASN A 151 8.02 14.04 3.22
CA ASN A 151 9.08 13.73 4.17
C ASN A 151 9.37 12.22 4.17
N ASP A 152 10.55 11.84 3.64
CA ASP A 152 10.95 10.43 3.53
C ASP A 152 10.95 9.72 4.89
N LEU A 153 11.43 10.38 5.96
CA LEU A 153 11.54 9.72 7.27
C LEU A 153 10.15 9.41 7.84
N ARG A 154 9.23 10.37 7.80
CA ARG A 154 7.83 10.16 8.25
C ARG A 154 7.13 9.07 7.44
N SER A 155 7.36 9.04 6.13
CA SER A 155 6.83 8.00 5.24
C SER A 155 7.39 6.61 5.60
N MET A 156 8.71 6.51 5.80
CA MET A 156 9.37 5.26 6.21
C MET A 156 8.93 4.78 7.61
N GLU A 157 8.77 5.67 8.57
CA GLU A 157 8.28 5.35 9.93
C GLU A 157 6.84 4.82 9.89
N ALA A 158 6.03 5.31 8.96
CA ALA A 158 4.67 4.81 8.72
C ALA A 158 4.64 3.53 7.86
N ASN A 159 5.79 2.92 7.58
CA ASN A 159 5.97 1.77 6.71
C ASN A 159 5.30 1.94 5.34
N ASN A 160 5.40 3.13 4.76
CA ASN A 160 4.75 3.47 3.50
C ASN A 160 5.66 3.16 2.30
N THR A 161 5.21 2.31 1.41
CA THR A 161 5.82 2.05 0.10
C THR A 161 5.63 3.27 -0.79
N ALA A 162 6.74 3.86 -1.28
CA ALA A 162 6.72 5.09 -2.06
C ALA A 162 7.78 5.10 -3.16
N CYS A 163 7.53 5.84 -4.24
CA CYS A 163 8.44 5.91 -5.39
C CYS A 163 8.92 7.34 -5.66
N PHE A 164 8.10 8.21 -6.26
CA PHE A 164 8.53 9.55 -6.65
C PHE A 164 8.58 10.52 -5.47
N ASN A 165 9.76 11.14 -5.28
CA ASN A 165 9.94 12.30 -4.40
C ASN A 165 11.13 13.13 -4.92
N PHE A 166 10.86 14.32 -5.47
CA PHE A 166 11.90 15.16 -6.06
C PHE A 166 12.81 15.77 -5.00
N ARG A 167 14.00 15.20 -4.85
CA ARG A 167 15.02 15.67 -3.90
C ARG A 167 16.42 15.23 -4.33
N PRO A 168 17.48 15.98 -3.91
CA PRO A 168 18.84 15.49 -4.07
C PRO A 168 19.08 14.24 -3.21
N MET A 169 20.09 13.46 -3.53
CA MET A 169 20.61 12.40 -2.65
C MET A 169 21.11 13.03 -1.34
N THR A 170 20.94 12.31 -0.24
CA THR A 170 21.42 12.76 1.08
C THR A 170 22.94 13.05 1.02
N GLY A 171 23.33 14.30 1.29
CA GLY A 171 24.74 14.74 1.28
C GLY A 171 25.35 14.94 -0.12
N ALA A 172 24.54 15.01 -1.19
CA ALA A 172 25.02 15.24 -2.54
C ALA A 172 24.13 16.22 -3.32
N LYS A 173 24.71 16.87 -4.37
CA LYS A 173 23.94 17.68 -5.33
C LYS A 173 23.22 16.86 -6.39
N LYS A 174 23.64 15.61 -6.60
CA LYS A 174 23.03 14.68 -7.58
C LYS A 174 21.60 14.32 -7.13
N LEU A 175 20.68 14.29 -8.08
CA LEU A 175 19.31 13.81 -7.83
C LEU A 175 19.30 12.32 -7.48
N SER A 176 18.42 11.93 -6.56
CA SER A 176 18.17 10.51 -6.28
C SER A 176 17.34 9.88 -7.39
N ASN A 177 17.35 8.55 -7.51
CA ASN A 177 16.47 7.85 -8.45
C ASN A 177 14.98 8.00 -8.06
N HIS A 178 14.66 8.24 -6.77
CA HIS A 178 13.32 8.69 -6.36
C HIS A 178 12.93 10.04 -6.97
N ALA A 179 13.88 10.99 -7.07
CA ALA A 179 13.62 12.27 -7.72
C ALA A 179 13.28 12.14 -9.21
N LEU A 180 13.76 11.08 -9.85
CA LEU A 180 13.46 10.77 -11.24
C LEU A 180 12.23 9.85 -11.40
N GLY A 181 11.64 9.41 -10.29
CA GLY A 181 10.56 8.42 -10.25
C GLY A 181 11.00 7.01 -10.71
N LYS A 182 12.29 6.70 -10.63
CA LYS A 182 12.92 5.44 -11.09
C LYS A 182 13.35 4.52 -9.95
N ALA A 183 13.02 4.85 -8.71
CA ALA A 183 13.25 4.02 -7.55
C ALA A 183 11.97 3.90 -6.71
N ILE A 184 11.85 2.79 -6.00
CA ILE A 184 10.74 2.52 -5.10
C ILE A 184 11.25 1.83 -3.84
N ASP A 185 10.71 2.23 -2.68
CA ASP A 185 10.97 1.63 -1.40
C ASP A 185 9.78 0.77 -0.96
N ILE A 186 10.01 -0.49 -0.60
CA ILE A 186 8.99 -1.46 -0.21
C ILE A 186 9.11 -1.80 1.27
N ASN A 187 8.04 -1.63 2.05
CA ASN A 187 7.98 -1.93 3.48
C ASN A 187 9.22 -1.42 4.26
N PRO A 188 9.48 -0.12 4.26
CA PRO A 188 10.74 0.46 4.72
C PRO A 188 11.04 0.22 6.21
N LEU A 189 10.02 0.08 7.05
CA LEU A 189 10.19 -0.19 8.48
C LEU A 189 10.90 -1.54 8.72
N TYR A 190 10.50 -2.58 7.98
CA TYR A 190 11.07 -3.93 8.08
C TYR A 190 12.33 -4.11 7.23
N ASN A 191 12.59 -3.19 6.31
CA ASN A 191 13.71 -3.26 5.37
C ASN A 191 14.53 -1.96 5.38
N PRO A 192 15.11 -1.57 6.55
CA PRO A 192 15.70 -0.25 6.73
C PRO A 192 16.95 -0.02 5.87
N TYR A 193 17.22 1.26 5.61
CA TYR A 193 18.54 1.72 5.19
C TYR A 193 19.52 1.60 6.34
N VAL A 194 20.72 1.03 6.09
CA VAL A 194 21.78 0.85 7.07
C VAL A 194 23.12 1.29 6.48
N LYS A 195 23.80 2.21 7.15
CA LYS A 195 25.15 2.66 6.78
C LYS A 195 26.06 2.68 7.99
N HIS A 196 27.15 1.92 7.94
CA HIS A 196 28.20 1.98 8.94
C HIS A 196 29.14 3.14 8.63
N THR A 197 29.45 3.94 9.64
CA THR A 197 30.36 5.09 9.55
C THR A 197 31.34 5.04 10.71
N ALA A 198 32.41 5.85 10.66
CA ALA A 198 33.35 5.99 11.79
C ALA A 198 32.66 6.43 13.09
N ASN A 199 31.55 7.17 12.99
CA ASN A 199 30.80 7.71 14.14
C ASN A 199 29.60 6.82 14.55
N GLY A 200 29.53 5.59 14.06
CA GLY A 200 28.44 4.65 14.38
C GLY A 200 27.59 4.25 13.17
N THR A 201 26.47 3.59 13.44
CA THR A 201 25.57 3.07 12.40
C THR A 201 24.37 3.98 12.21
N ILE A 202 24.17 4.46 10.98
CA ILE A 202 22.98 5.21 10.57
C ILE A 202 21.91 4.20 10.14
N ILE A 203 20.71 4.30 10.71
CA ILE A 203 19.54 3.45 10.40
C ILE A 203 18.37 4.36 10.06
N LYS A 204 17.70 4.11 8.93
CA LYS A 204 16.51 4.86 8.53
C LYS A 204 15.41 3.90 8.03
N PRO A 205 14.20 3.95 8.60
CA PRO A 205 13.85 4.73 9.82
C PRO A 205 14.52 4.15 11.06
N LEU A 206 14.68 4.94 12.12
CA LEU A 206 15.31 4.46 13.37
C LEU A 206 14.48 3.35 14.02
N ALA A 207 13.17 3.38 13.88
CA ALA A 207 12.25 2.32 14.31
C ALA A 207 12.53 0.97 13.64
N GLY A 208 13.24 0.96 12.50
CA GLY A 208 13.71 -0.26 11.81
C GLY A 208 14.92 -0.93 12.46
N LYS A 209 15.47 -0.38 13.55
CA LYS A 209 16.63 -0.95 14.25
C LYS A 209 16.49 -2.44 14.61
N PRO A 210 15.35 -2.99 15.02
CA PRO A 210 15.19 -4.42 15.27
C PRO A 210 15.44 -5.31 14.04
N TYR A 211 15.31 -4.77 12.84
CA TYR A 211 15.34 -5.50 11.56
C TYR A 211 16.69 -5.42 10.82
N ILE A 212 17.72 -4.83 11.42
CA ILE A 212 19.06 -4.75 10.79
C ILE A 212 19.84 -6.07 10.84
N HIS A 213 19.46 -6.97 11.77
CA HIS A 213 20.07 -8.29 11.95
C HIS A 213 19.51 -9.27 10.92
N ARG A 214 20.01 -9.19 9.68
CA ARG A 214 19.48 -9.90 8.51
C ARG A 214 19.75 -11.40 8.51
N GLU A 215 20.60 -11.90 9.38
CA GLU A 215 20.81 -13.31 9.68
C GLU A 215 19.61 -13.96 10.39
N LYS A 216 18.81 -13.14 11.09
CA LYS A 216 17.61 -13.61 11.79
C LYS A 216 16.43 -13.74 10.81
N SER A 217 15.55 -14.69 11.10
CA SER A 217 14.26 -14.79 10.41
C SER A 217 13.26 -13.84 11.07
N PHE A 218 12.56 -13.06 10.25
CA PHE A 218 11.42 -12.23 10.67
C PHE A 218 10.49 -12.00 9.47
N ASN A 219 9.24 -11.69 9.75
CA ASN A 219 8.24 -11.44 8.73
C ASN A 219 8.59 -10.18 7.91
N TYR A 220 8.20 -10.20 6.63
CA TYR A 220 8.34 -9.07 5.69
C TYR A 220 9.78 -8.69 5.35
N LYS A 221 10.74 -9.57 5.64
CA LYS A 221 12.14 -9.41 5.27
C LYS A 221 12.32 -9.59 3.77
N ILE A 222 12.84 -8.56 3.09
CA ILE A 222 13.27 -8.67 1.69
C ILE A 222 14.70 -9.20 1.66
N ASP A 223 14.91 -10.39 1.08
CA ASP A 223 16.21 -10.99 0.79
C ASP A 223 16.16 -11.71 -0.57
N HIS A 224 17.26 -12.38 -0.95
CA HIS A 224 17.35 -13.05 -2.26
C HIS A 224 16.32 -14.17 -2.49
N ASN A 225 15.70 -14.70 -1.43
CA ASN A 225 14.68 -15.73 -1.51
C ASN A 225 13.26 -15.16 -1.53
N ASP A 226 13.10 -13.88 -1.19
CA ASP A 226 11.83 -13.19 -1.08
C ASP A 226 11.16 -13.01 -2.46
N LEU A 227 9.84 -13.13 -2.50
CA LEU A 227 9.06 -13.00 -3.74
C LEU A 227 9.18 -11.59 -4.34
N CYS A 228 9.09 -10.55 -3.49
CA CYS A 228 9.21 -9.18 -3.95
C CYS A 228 10.57 -8.93 -4.61
N TYR A 229 11.66 -9.38 -3.98
CA TYR A 229 13.00 -9.33 -4.59
C TYR A 229 13.01 -10.00 -5.97
N LYS A 230 12.51 -11.23 -6.08
CA LYS A 230 12.51 -11.99 -7.34
C LYS A 230 11.73 -11.29 -8.44
N GLU A 231 10.56 -10.74 -8.13
CA GLU A 231 9.74 -10.02 -9.10
C GLU A 231 10.44 -8.73 -9.59
N PHE A 232 11.02 -7.94 -8.69
CA PHE A 232 11.75 -6.74 -9.08
C PHE A 232 12.99 -7.06 -9.95
N ILE A 233 13.80 -8.07 -9.57
CA ILE A 233 14.97 -8.47 -10.36
C ILE A 233 14.58 -8.98 -11.75
N LYS A 234 13.54 -9.79 -11.85
CA LYS A 234 12.99 -10.28 -13.12
C LYS A 234 12.60 -9.14 -14.07
N HIS A 235 12.16 -8.00 -13.53
CA HIS A 235 11.84 -6.79 -14.31
C HIS A 235 13.04 -5.84 -14.49
N GLY A 236 14.25 -6.28 -14.15
CA GLY A 236 15.49 -5.55 -14.41
C GLY A 236 15.80 -4.43 -13.42
N PHE A 237 15.18 -4.43 -12.23
CA PHE A 237 15.56 -3.54 -11.15
C PHE A 237 16.81 -4.03 -10.44
N GLN A 238 17.57 -3.11 -9.88
CA GLN A 238 18.67 -3.36 -8.96
C GLN A 238 18.17 -3.18 -7.51
N TRP A 239 18.69 -4.00 -6.60
CA TRP A 239 18.32 -3.95 -5.18
C TRP A 239 19.40 -3.29 -4.33
N GLY A 240 19.03 -2.30 -3.52
CA GLY A 240 19.95 -1.59 -2.62
C GLY A 240 20.52 -2.46 -1.48
N GLY A 241 19.85 -3.57 -1.12
CA GLY A 241 20.39 -4.55 -0.18
C GLY A 241 21.64 -5.29 -0.69
N ALA A 242 21.91 -5.27 -2.01
CA ALA A 242 23.12 -5.84 -2.60
C ALA A 242 24.31 -4.86 -2.60
N TRP A 243 24.12 -3.57 -2.34
CA TRP A 243 25.19 -2.57 -2.38
C TRP A 243 26.30 -2.86 -1.34
N LYS A 244 27.54 -2.48 -1.65
CA LYS A 244 28.72 -2.81 -0.82
C LYS A 244 28.97 -1.79 0.29
N SER A 245 28.85 -0.49 0.00
CA SER A 245 29.24 0.61 0.93
C SER A 245 28.17 0.94 1.97
N LEU A 246 26.95 0.54 1.71
CA LEU A 246 25.78 0.66 2.58
C LEU A 246 24.75 -0.40 2.16
N LYS A 247 23.73 -0.59 2.95
CA LYS A 247 22.60 -1.47 2.63
C LYS A 247 21.33 -0.66 2.66
N ASP A 248 20.52 -0.77 1.60
CA ASP A 248 19.20 -0.19 1.53
C ASP A 248 18.20 -1.29 1.17
N TYR A 249 17.74 -1.98 2.20
CA TYR A 249 16.99 -3.22 2.02
C TYR A 249 15.60 -3.01 1.44
N GLN A 250 15.02 -1.80 1.59
CA GLN A 250 13.74 -1.41 1.02
C GLN A 250 13.81 -1.08 -0.47
N HIS A 251 15.00 -0.64 -0.94
CA HIS A 251 15.19 0.11 -2.17
C HIS A 251 15.37 -0.76 -3.41
N PHE A 252 14.55 -0.49 -4.43
CA PHE A 252 14.70 -1.03 -5.78
C PHE A 252 14.76 0.12 -6.79
N GLU A 253 15.70 0.07 -7.74
CA GLU A 253 15.86 1.11 -8.77
C GLU A 253 16.12 0.52 -10.15
N LYS A 254 15.67 1.24 -11.21
CA LYS A 254 15.88 0.87 -12.60
C LYS A 254 16.32 2.11 -13.41
N ASN A 255 17.47 2.06 -14.04
CA ASN A 255 18.05 3.15 -14.85
C ASN A 255 17.47 3.23 -16.25
#